data_99b4ad57c098a0601e696c988ffd19fa
#
_entry.id   99b4ad57c098a0601e696c988ffd19fa
#
_cell.length_a   1.000
_cell.length_b   1.000
_cell.length_c   1.000
_cell.angle_alpha   90.00
_cell.angle_beta   90.00
_cell.angle_gamma   90.00
#
_symmetry.space_group_name_H-M   'P 1'
#
loop_
_entity.id
_entity.type
_entity.pdbx_description
1 polymer ?
#
loop_
_entity_poly.entity_id
_entity_poly.type
_entity_poly.pdbx_seq_one_letter_code
_entity_poly.pdbx_strand_id
1 'polypeptide(L)'
;MKNDEIQMRKRNMKLYPNYTKIACDYLFYYTIDFLFLTQIKYISASDVVLITSIKSIFSILLLIPANIIVEILGRKNSVILGNVINCIYMIMFMVSTSFSGILLANFLSALAILIKNIAEPSLLNASIPPSRYKSNIFAKIIAKGKSGYFVLGAISKIIAGYLFTINGYLPFICSLIVLIIVTIISTFYIEPIKKKNKQYNRTLVKEQFKDIRTGFKFIIKSERLKALILASSLLSSIFSISLNYRTSLLKDINLSSSTIGIIGALLTFVSAIASKK
;
A
#
# COMPACT_ATOMS: atom_id res chain seq x y z
N MET A 1 4.50 -6.09 34.67
CA MET A 1 3.53 -5.29 33.88
C MET A 1 4.14 -4.06 33.22
N LYS A 2 4.72 -3.06 33.93
CA LYS A 2 5.27 -1.84 33.30
C LYS A 2 6.49 -2.10 32.39
N ASN A 3 7.37 -3.01 32.78
CA ASN A 3 8.56 -3.39 32.00
C ASN A 3 8.19 -4.19 30.73
N ASP A 4 7.23 -5.09 30.80
CA ASP A 4 6.78 -5.87 29.65
C ASP A 4 6.14 -4.98 28.58
N GLU A 5 5.35 -4.00 29.01
CA GLU A 5 4.74 -3.02 28.08
C GLU A 5 5.80 -2.17 27.38
N ILE A 6 6.85 -1.76 28.09
CA ILE A 6 7.97 -1.01 27.51
C ILE A 6 8.73 -1.87 26.50
N GLN A 7 8.97 -3.13 26.80
CA GLN A 7 9.64 -4.06 25.88
C GLN A 7 8.80 -4.31 24.62
N MET A 8 7.48 -4.51 24.77
CA MET A 8 6.55 -4.68 23.64
C MET A 8 6.54 -3.46 22.70
N ARG A 9 6.47 -2.26 23.26
CA ARG A 9 6.52 -1.01 22.49
C ARG A 9 7.85 -0.86 21.73
N LYS A 10 8.99 -1.11 22.39
CA LYS A 10 10.32 -1.09 21.76
C LYS A 10 10.43 -2.11 20.62
N ARG A 11 9.87 -3.31 20.80
CA ARG A 11 9.85 -4.37 19.78
C ARG A 11 9.11 -3.90 18.51
N ASN A 12 7.90 -3.35 18.65
CA ASN A 12 7.14 -2.83 17.51
C ASN A 12 7.89 -1.71 16.79
N MET A 13 8.46 -0.76 17.53
CA MET A 13 9.22 0.36 16.96
C MET A 13 10.47 -0.10 16.21
N LYS A 14 11.13 -1.18 16.66
CA LYS A 14 12.31 -1.78 15.99
C LYS A 14 11.90 -2.62 14.76
N LEU A 15 10.77 -3.31 14.84
CA LEU A 15 10.27 -4.16 13.77
C LEU A 15 9.70 -3.34 12.60
N TYR A 16 9.00 -2.23 12.90
CA TYR A 16 8.26 -1.45 11.91
C TYR A 16 9.10 -1.00 10.69
N PRO A 17 10.28 -0.37 10.83
CA PRO A 17 11.05 0.04 9.66
C PRO A 17 11.52 -1.15 8.82
N ASN A 18 11.84 -2.31 9.42
CA ASN A 18 12.24 -3.50 8.68
C ASN A 18 11.07 -4.15 7.94
N TYR A 19 9.90 -4.17 8.55
CA TYR A 19 8.64 -4.59 7.92
C TYR A 19 8.30 -3.65 6.75
N THR A 20 8.29 -2.34 6.96
CA THR A 20 7.90 -1.34 5.93
C THR A 20 8.82 -1.39 4.71
N LYS A 21 10.10 -1.74 4.85
CA LYS A 21 11.02 -1.89 3.70
C LYS A 21 10.51 -2.85 2.63
N ILE A 22 9.80 -3.90 3.03
CA ILE A 22 9.29 -4.96 2.13
C ILE A 22 7.78 -4.95 1.98
N ALA A 23 7.06 -4.30 2.90
CA ALA A 23 5.61 -4.28 2.99
C ALA A 23 4.95 -2.99 2.49
N CYS A 24 5.75 -1.94 2.21
CA CYS A 24 5.24 -0.63 1.82
C CYS A 24 4.40 -0.71 0.55
N ASP A 25 4.84 -1.56 -0.40
CA ASP A 25 4.14 -1.77 -1.65
C ASP A 25 4.52 -3.12 -2.26
N TYR A 26 3.95 -3.49 -3.42
CA TYR A 26 4.27 -4.75 -4.10
C TYR A 26 5.63 -4.67 -4.79
N LEU A 27 6.66 -5.31 -4.22
CA LEU A 27 7.95 -5.47 -4.87
C LEU A 27 7.79 -6.37 -6.11
N PHE A 28 8.55 -6.13 -7.15
CA PHE A 28 8.54 -6.81 -8.46
C PHE A 28 7.27 -6.61 -9.31
N TYR A 29 6.24 -5.89 -8.84
CA TYR A 29 4.93 -5.79 -9.49
C TYR A 29 4.83 -4.59 -10.44
N TYR A 30 4.90 -3.36 -9.93
CA TYR A 30 4.47 -2.13 -10.63
C TYR A 30 5.22 -1.74 -11.91
N THR A 31 6.31 -2.38 -12.23
CA THR A 31 7.02 -2.07 -13.48
C THR A 31 6.47 -2.88 -14.65
N ILE A 32 5.85 -3.99 -14.37
CA ILE A 32 5.50 -5.00 -15.37
C ILE A 32 4.03 -5.43 -15.34
N ASP A 33 3.24 -4.93 -14.37
CA ASP A 33 1.81 -5.24 -14.24
C ASP A 33 1.03 -4.90 -15.52
N PHE A 34 1.29 -3.75 -16.13
CA PHE A 34 0.70 -3.35 -17.40
C PHE A 34 1.11 -4.33 -18.53
N LEU A 35 2.40 -4.68 -18.61
CA LEU A 35 2.88 -5.63 -19.63
C LEU A 35 2.29 -7.02 -19.43
N PHE A 36 2.16 -7.47 -18.20
CA PHE A 36 1.55 -8.75 -17.88
C PHE A 36 0.09 -8.80 -18.32
N LEU A 37 -0.68 -7.77 -18.02
CA LEU A 37 -2.09 -7.71 -18.42
C LEU A 37 -2.26 -7.64 -19.94
N THR A 38 -1.42 -6.88 -20.64
CA THR A 38 -1.56 -6.70 -22.09
C THR A 38 -0.91 -7.80 -22.92
N GLN A 39 0.24 -8.34 -22.50
CA GLN A 39 0.99 -9.32 -23.30
C GLN A 39 0.69 -10.77 -22.92
N ILE A 40 0.42 -11.05 -21.64
CA ILE A 40 0.19 -12.41 -21.13
C ILE A 40 -1.30 -12.70 -20.97
N LYS A 41 -2.07 -11.70 -20.49
CA LYS A 41 -3.52 -11.87 -20.29
C LYS A 41 -4.36 -11.39 -21.48
N TYR A 42 -3.73 -10.74 -22.47
CA TYR A 42 -4.38 -10.19 -23.67
C TYR A 42 -5.54 -9.23 -23.37
N ILE A 43 -5.44 -8.51 -22.27
CA ILE A 43 -6.40 -7.46 -21.91
C ILE A 43 -6.02 -6.18 -22.63
N SER A 44 -7.00 -5.48 -23.21
CA SER A 44 -6.73 -4.23 -23.93
C SER A 44 -6.16 -3.15 -22.98
N ALA A 45 -5.32 -2.27 -23.52
CA ALA A 45 -4.76 -1.17 -22.72
C ALA A 45 -5.87 -0.27 -22.14
N SER A 46 -6.96 -0.08 -22.86
CA SER A 46 -8.15 0.66 -22.40
C SER A 46 -8.81 0.00 -21.19
N ASP A 47 -8.93 -1.34 -21.22
CA ASP A 47 -9.50 -2.10 -20.10
C ASP A 47 -8.61 -2.05 -18.86
N VAL A 48 -7.29 -2.06 -19.01
CA VAL A 48 -6.35 -1.89 -17.90
C VAL A 48 -6.53 -0.53 -17.23
N VAL A 49 -6.68 0.53 -18.02
CA VAL A 49 -6.97 1.90 -17.51
C VAL A 49 -8.34 1.94 -16.83
N LEU A 50 -9.34 1.28 -17.40
CA LEU A 50 -10.68 1.20 -16.81
C LEU A 50 -10.65 0.46 -15.47
N ILE A 51 -9.95 -0.68 -15.37
CA ILE A 51 -9.78 -1.42 -14.10
C ILE A 51 -9.13 -0.55 -13.02
N THR A 52 -8.07 0.19 -13.36
CA THR A 52 -7.40 1.09 -12.39
C THR A 52 -8.30 2.25 -11.95
N SER A 53 -9.12 2.76 -12.85
CA SER A 53 -10.10 3.80 -12.54
C SER A 53 -11.20 3.28 -11.59
N ILE A 54 -11.75 2.10 -11.87
CA ILE A 54 -12.74 1.45 -11.00
C ILE A 54 -12.13 1.08 -9.64
N LYS A 55 -10.87 0.63 -9.59
CA LYS A 55 -10.14 0.42 -8.32
C LYS A 55 -10.08 1.68 -7.46
N SER A 56 -9.90 2.85 -8.08
CA SER A 56 -9.91 4.13 -7.35
C SER A 56 -11.28 4.42 -6.73
N ILE A 57 -12.36 4.11 -7.45
CA ILE A 57 -13.74 4.21 -6.92
C ILE A 57 -13.93 3.23 -5.75
N PHE A 58 -13.48 1.98 -5.88
CA PHE A 58 -13.52 1.02 -4.77
C PHE A 58 -12.76 1.53 -3.54
N SER A 59 -11.62 2.19 -3.73
CA SER A 59 -10.86 2.75 -2.61
C SER A 59 -11.64 3.82 -1.84
N ILE A 60 -12.48 4.60 -2.51
CA ILE A 60 -13.35 5.57 -1.85
C ILE A 60 -14.49 4.86 -1.09
N LEU A 61 -15.17 3.92 -1.74
CA LEU A 61 -16.32 3.22 -1.17
C LEU A 61 -15.95 2.33 0.01
N LEU A 62 -14.78 1.69 -0.07
CA LEU A 62 -14.29 0.77 0.95
C LEU A 62 -13.62 1.45 2.15
N LEU A 63 -13.44 2.76 2.14
CA LEU A 63 -12.79 3.49 3.24
C LEU A 63 -13.53 3.28 4.58
N ILE A 64 -14.85 3.36 4.58
CA ILE A 64 -15.68 3.17 5.78
C ILE A 64 -15.64 1.71 6.25
N PRO A 65 -15.91 0.70 5.40
CA PRO A 65 -15.75 -0.70 5.76
C PRO A 65 -14.35 -1.04 6.31
N ALA A 66 -13.28 -0.54 5.68
CA ALA A 66 -11.92 -0.77 6.15
C ALA A 66 -11.67 -0.20 7.56
N ASN A 67 -12.15 1.01 7.85
CA ASN A 67 -12.07 1.60 9.19
C ASN A 67 -12.80 0.75 10.23
N ILE A 68 -14.01 0.29 9.91
CA ILE A 68 -14.82 -0.56 10.80
C ILE A 68 -14.09 -1.87 11.09
N ILE A 69 -13.51 -2.51 10.06
CA ILE A 69 -12.72 -3.73 10.22
C ILE A 69 -11.55 -3.50 11.20
N VAL A 70 -10.82 -2.39 11.05
CA VAL A 70 -9.67 -2.07 11.93
C VAL A 70 -10.13 -1.78 13.36
N GLU A 71 -11.28 -1.18 13.55
CA GLU A 71 -11.82 -0.94 14.90
C GLU A 71 -12.27 -2.22 15.60
N ILE A 72 -12.85 -3.19 14.86
CA ILE A 72 -13.35 -4.45 15.40
C ILE A 72 -12.19 -5.40 15.70
N LEU A 73 -11.31 -5.62 14.73
CA LEU A 73 -10.22 -6.62 14.85
C LEU A 73 -9.02 -6.13 15.68
N GLY A 74 -8.89 -4.81 15.85
CA GLY A 74 -7.69 -4.20 16.41
C GLY A 74 -6.58 -4.05 15.36
N ARG A 75 -5.54 -3.29 15.71
CA ARG A 75 -4.51 -2.84 14.77
C ARG A 75 -3.65 -3.99 14.25
N LYS A 76 -3.14 -4.85 15.16
CA LYS A 76 -2.30 -6.00 14.80
C LYS A 76 -3.01 -6.96 13.87
N ASN A 77 -4.21 -7.41 14.26
CA ASN A 77 -4.95 -8.40 13.47
C ASN A 77 -5.37 -7.83 12.11
N SER A 78 -5.65 -6.53 12.04
CA SER A 78 -5.95 -5.84 10.77
C SER A 78 -4.75 -5.78 9.84
N VAL A 79 -3.53 -5.56 10.36
CA VAL A 79 -2.31 -5.63 9.54
C VAL A 79 -2.13 -7.04 8.96
N ILE A 80 -2.32 -8.06 9.78
CA ILE A 80 -2.23 -9.47 9.33
C ILE A 80 -3.30 -9.75 8.27
N LEU A 81 -4.56 -9.38 8.52
CA LEU A 81 -5.67 -9.57 7.59
C LEU A 81 -5.39 -8.87 6.25
N GLY A 82 -4.93 -7.61 6.27
CA GLY A 82 -4.58 -6.88 5.05
C GLY A 82 -3.48 -7.56 4.24
N ASN A 83 -2.46 -8.12 4.90
CA ASN A 83 -1.42 -8.89 4.22
C ASN A 83 -1.94 -10.20 3.64
N VAL A 84 -2.80 -10.93 4.36
CA VAL A 84 -3.44 -12.15 3.85
C VAL A 84 -4.31 -11.85 2.62
N ILE A 85 -5.12 -10.81 2.66
CA ILE A 85 -5.93 -10.40 1.49
C ILE A 85 -5.02 -10.01 0.31
N ASN A 86 -3.86 -9.39 0.56
CA ASN A 86 -2.88 -9.10 -0.50
C ASN A 86 -2.29 -10.38 -1.13
N CYS A 87 -2.07 -11.44 -0.36
CA CYS A 87 -1.65 -12.74 -0.90
C CYS A 87 -2.76 -13.33 -1.79
N ILE A 88 -4.02 -13.29 -1.35
CA ILE A 88 -5.18 -13.75 -2.12
C ILE A 88 -5.32 -12.93 -3.42
N TYR A 89 -5.20 -11.61 -3.32
CA TYR A 89 -5.16 -10.73 -4.47
C TYR A 89 -4.12 -11.15 -5.50
N MET A 90 -2.88 -11.38 -5.07
CA MET A 90 -1.78 -11.73 -5.97
C MET A 90 -2.04 -13.06 -6.68
N ILE A 91 -2.58 -14.06 -5.98
CA ILE A 91 -2.97 -15.35 -6.56
C ILE A 91 -4.09 -15.15 -7.58
N MET A 92 -5.15 -14.43 -7.23
CA MET A 92 -6.27 -14.15 -8.14
C MET A 92 -5.81 -13.37 -9.37
N PHE A 93 -4.93 -12.39 -9.20
CA PHE A 93 -4.37 -11.61 -10.30
C PHE A 93 -3.60 -12.47 -11.28
N MET A 94 -2.82 -13.45 -10.80
CA MET A 94 -2.08 -14.39 -11.65
C MET A 94 -2.99 -15.40 -12.37
N VAL A 95 -4.04 -15.90 -11.69
CA VAL A 95 -4.90 -16.95 -12.24
C VAL A 95 -5.97 -16.38 -13.16
N SER A 96 -6.52 -15.22 -12.87
CA SER A 96 -7.61 -14.63 -13.67
C SER A 96 -7.16 -14.26 -15.08
N THR A 97 -8.02 -14.59 -16.06
CA THR A 97 -7.82 -14.26 -17.47
C THR A 97 -8.89 -13.31 -18.01
N SER A 98 -9.97 -13.10 -17.26
CA SER A 98 -11.09 -12.26 -17.66
C SER A 98 -11.02 -10.88 -17.01
N PHE A 99 -11.60 -9.87 -17.67
CA PHE A 99 -11.76 -8.52 -17.13
C PHE A 99 -12.42 -8.53 -15.72
N SER A 100 -13.52 -9.28 -15.57
CA SER A 100 -14.25 -9.37 -14.30
C SER A 100 -13.43 -10.01 -13.19
N GLY A 101 -12.64 -11.03 -13.50
CA GLY A 101 -11.77 -11.69 -12.53
C GLY A 101 -10.65 -10.78 -12.03
N ILE A 102 -10.03 -10.01 -12.94
CA ILE A 102 -9.00 -9.03 -12.58
C ILE A 102 -9.61 -7.85 -11.84
N LEU A 103 -10.82 -7.44 -12.19
CA LEU A 103 -11.54 -6.38 -11.46
C LEU A 103 -11.83 -6.81 -10.02
N LEU A 104 -12.28 -8.06 -9.81
CA LEU A 104 -12.51 -8.62 -8.48
C LEU A 104 -11.20 -8.71 -7.67
N ALA A 105 -10.11 -9.12 -8.30
CA ALA A 105 -8.80 -9.09 -7.66
C ALA A 105 -8.43 -7.68 -7.21
N ASN A 106 -8.62 -6.66 -8.07
CA ASN A 106 -8.35 -5.27 -7.72
C ASN A 106 -9.26 -4.72 -6.62
N PHE A 107 -10.50 -5.19 -6.49
CA PHE A 107 -11.36 -4.90 -5.36
C PHE A 107 -10.74 -5.39 -4.04
N LEU A 108 -10.24 -6.63 -3.99
CA LEU A 108 -9.54 -7.16 -2.81
C LEU A 108 -8.26 -6.38 -2.50
N SER A 109 -7.48 -6.03 -3.54
CA SER A 109 -6.31 -5.17 -3.35
C SER A 109 -6.65 -3.81 -2.74
N ALA A 110 -7.72 -3.16 -3.23
CA ALA A 110 -8.16 -1.88 -2.68
C ALA A 110 -8.52 -2.00 -1.19
N LEU A 111 -9.28 -3.03 -0.81
CA LEU A 111 -9.63 -3.31 0.58
C LEU A 111 -8.39 -3.57 1.45
N ALA A 112 -7.49 -4.41 0.99
CA ALA A 112 -6.26 -4.77 1.70
C ALA A 112 -5.36 -3.56 1.96
N ILE A 113 -5.14 -2.75 0.93
CA ILE A 113 -4.32 -1.52 1.02
C ILE A 113 -4.94 -0.53 2.01
N LEU A 114 -6.26 -0.33 1.98
CA LEU A 114 -6.95 0.56 2.91
C LEU A 114 -6.81 0.09 4.35
N ILE A 115 -7.07 -1.20 4.63
CA ILE A 115 -6.91 -1.78 5.97
C ILE A 115 -5.47 -1.54 6.48
N LYS A 116 -4.46 -1.81 5.66
CA LYS A 116 -3.05 -1.61 6.02
C LYS A 116 -2.73 -0.15 6.26
N ASN A 117 -3.15 0.75 5.38
CA ASN A 117 -2.89 2.19 5.49
C ASN A 117 -3.50 2.81 6.77
N ILE A 118 -4.57 2.23 7.29
CA ILE A 118 -5.18 2.64 8.56
C ILE A 118 -4.48 1.97 9.75
N ALA A 119 -4.27 0.65 9.68
CA ALA A 119 -3.82 -0.16 10.80
C ALA A 119 -2.32 0.03 11.10
N GLU A 120 -1.44 0.05 10.09
CA GLU A 120 0.01 0.11 10.26
C GLU A 120 0.47 1.40 10.96
N PRO A 121 0.10 2.61 10.49
CA PRO A 121 0.48 3.84 11.17
C PRO A 121 -0.15 3.96 12.55
N SER A 122 -1.39 3.47 12.72
CA SER A 122 -2.08 3.45 14.01
C SER A 122 -1.38 2.53 15.02
N LEU A 123 -0.89 1.36 14.59
CA LEU A 123 -0.11 0.44 15.41
C LEU A 123 1.21 1.08 15.85
N LEU A 124 1.94 1.71 14.92
CA LEU A 124 3.18 2.41 15.25
C LEU A 124 2.93 3.57 16.22
N ASN A 125 1.92 4.41 15.94
CA ASN A 125 1.58 5.55 16.79
C ASN A 125 1.22 5.12 18.22
N ALA A 126 0.51 3.99 18.38
CA ALA A 126 0.19 3.43 19.68
C ALA A 126 1.40 2.80 20.40
N SER A 127 2.41 2.38 19.63
CA SER A 127 3.65 1.80 20.18
C SER A 127 4.63 2.86 20.71
N ILE A 128 4.52 4.12 20.25
CA ILE A 128 5.39 5.20 20.72
C ILE A 128 4.84 5.75 22.03
N PRO A 129 5.66 5.82 23.11
CA PRO A 129 5.24 6.41 24.37
C PRO A 129 4.81 7.88 24.20
N PRO A 130 3.84 8.35 25.00
CA PRO A 130 3.47 9.76 25.00
C PRO A 130 4.67 10.62 25.45
N SER A 131 5.13 11.50 24.56
CA SER A 131 6.24 12.40 24.81
C SER A 131 6.13 13.62 23.90
N ARG A 132 6.79 14.74 24.26
CA ARG A 132 6.89 15.94 23.42
C ARG A 132 7.48 15.62 22.02
N TYR A 133 8.30 14.60 21.91
CA TYR A 133 8.99 14.20 20.67
C TYR A 133 8.28 13.08 19.89
N LYS A 134 7.07 12.68 20.29
CA LYS A 134 6.34 11.55 19.69
C LYS A 134 6.20 11.68 18.17
N SER A 135 5.82 12.86 17.69
CA SER A 135 5.66 13.14 16.26
C SER A 135 6.98 12.98 15.49
N ASN A 136 8.08 13.48 16.04
CA ASN A 136 9.41 13.35 15.41
C ASN A 136 9.90 11.90 15.38
N ILE A 137 9.64 11.13 16.45
CA ILE A 137 10.00 9.71 16.52
C ILE A 137 9.18 8.93 15.47
N PHE A 138 7.89 9.20 15.38
CA PHE A 138 7.00 8.60 14.39
C PHE A 138 7.47 8.87 12.95
N ALA A 139 7.74 10.13 12.64
CA ALA A 139 8.23 10.54 11.32
C ALA A 139 9.56 9.88 10.97
N LYS A 140 10.53 9.82 11.90
CA LYS A 140 11.83 9.16 11.70
C LYS A 140 11.70 7.67 11.43
N ILE A 141 10.82 6.96 12.14
CA ILE A 141 10.61 5.53 11.95
C ILE A 141 10.00 5.25 10.57
N ILE A 142 8.98 6.02 10.17
CA ILE A 142 8.37 5.91 8.84
C ILE A 142 9.38 6.23 7.74
N ALA A 143 10.13 7.33 7.86
CA ALA A 143 11.13 7.73 6.88
C ALA A 143 12.20 6.65 6.69
N LYS A 144 12.68 6.04 7.79
CA LYS A 144 13.64 4.92 7.74
C LYS A 144 13.09 3.71 6.98
N GLY A 145 11.84 3.36 7.21
CA GLY A 145 11.17 2.27 6.50
C GLY A 145 11.02 2.57 5.01
N LYS A 146 10.47 3.73 4.67
CA LYS A 146 10.24 4.16 3.27
C LYS A 146 11.55 4.33 2.50
N SER A 147 12.59 4.90 3.09
CA SER A 147 13.90 5.00 2.44
C SER A 147 14.46 3.62 2.09
N GLY A 148 14.36 2.65 3.00
CA GLY A 148 14.75 1.27 2.71
C GLY A 148 13.91 0.62 1.61
N TYR A 149 12.60 0.89 1.58
CA TYR A 149 11.71 0.44 0.52
C TYR A 149 12.12 0.99 -0.86
N PHE A 150 12.45 2.27 -0.98
CA PHE A 150 12.87 2.83 -2.27
C PHE A 150 14.14 2.16 -2.82
N VAL A 151 15.09 1.83 -1.94
CA VAL A 151 16.30 1.09 -2.37
C VAL A 151 15.95 -0.32 -2.85
N LEU A 152 15.20 -1.08 -2.04
CA LEU A 152 14.75 -2.43 -2.43
C LEU A 152 13.84 -2.40 -3.65
N GLY A 153 12.96 -1.39 -3.75
CA GLY A 153 12.08 -1.17 -4.89
C GLY A 153 12.84 -0.90 -6.19
N ALA A 154 13.95 -0.14 -6.14
CA ALA A 154 14.79 0.07 -7.31
C ALA A 154 15.44 -1.26 -7.78
N ILE A 155 15.99 -2.03 -6.85
CA ILE A 155 16.59 -3.33 -7.15
C ILE A 155 15.54 -4.30 -7.70
N SER A 156 14.37 -4.38 -7.04
CA SER A 156 13.30 -5.28 -7.46
C SER A 156 12.76 -4.96 -8.87
N LYS A 157 12.76 -3.69 -9.29
CA LYS A 157 12.33 -3.30 -10.64
C LYS A 157 13.28 -3.78 -11.73
N ILE A 158 14.59 -3.70 -11.49
CA ILE A 158 15.59 -4.25 -12.42
C ILE A 158 15.40 -5.76 -12.55
N ILE A 159 15.32 -6.45 -11.41
CA ILE A 159 15.15 -7.89 -11.37
C ILE A 159 13.81 -8.31 -12.03
N ALA A 160 12.73 -7.57 -11.76
CA ALA A 160 11.42 -7.85 -12.32
C ALA A 160 11.41 -7.75 -13.86
N GLY A 161 12.05 -6.72 -14.41
CA GLY A 161 12.18 -6.58 -15.86
C GLY A 161 12.94 -7.74 -16.50
N TYR A 162 14.01 -8.21 -15.85
CA TYR A 162 14.79 -9.38 -16.32
C TYR A 162 14.00 -10.69 -16.16
N LEU A 163 13.38 -10.93 -15.01
CA LEU A 163 12.56 -12.13 -14.78
C LEU A 163 11.38 -12.23 -15.77
N PHE A 164 10.80 -11.09 -16.11
CA PHE A 164 9.69 -11.04 -17.06
C PHE A 164 10.11 -11.52 -18.47
N THR A 165 11.34 -11.29 -18.90
CA THR A 165 11.85 -11.80 -20.20
C THR A 165 12.01 -13.31 -20.20
N ILE A 166 12.25 -13.95 -19.05
CA ILE A 166 12.37 -15.39 -18.91
C ILE A 166 10.96 -16.03 -18.88
N ASN A 167 10.11 -15.53 -18.01
CA ASN A 167 8.71 -15.96 -17.90
C ASN A 167 7.87 -14.84 -17.27
N GLY A 168 6.76 -14.46 -17.91
CA GLY A 168 5.90 -13.37 -17.45
C GLY A 168 5.29 -13.54 -16.06
N TYR A 169 5.23 -14.76 -15.53
CA TYR A 169 4.70 -15.07 -14.20
C TYR A 169 5.75 -14.96 -13.08
N LEU A 170 7.05 -15.13 -13.38
CA LEU A 170 8.11 -15.17 -12.37
C LEU A 170 8.13 -13.95 -11.42
N PRO A 171 8.01 -12.71 -11.90
CA PRO A 171 8.01 -11.56 -11.03
C PRO A 171 6.86 -11.56 -10.02
N PHE A 172 5.68 -12.04 -10.45
CA PHE A 172 4.49 -12.11 -9.58
C PHE A 172 4.62 -13.22 -8.54
N ILE A 173 5.26 -14.33 -8.89
CA ILE A 173 5.60 -15.41 -7.95
C ILE A 173 6.59 -14.87 -6.90
N CYS A 174 7.61 -14.12 -7.30
CA CYS A 174 8.52 -13.45 -6.37
C CYS A 174 7.78 -12.45 -5.47
N SER A 175 6.85 -11.66 -6.02
CA SER A 175 5.97 -10.78 -5.24
C SER A 175 5.16 -11.55 -4.20
N LEU A 176 4.56 -12.69 -4.59
CA LEU A 176 3.78 -13.54 -3.68
C LEU A 176 4.64 -14.09 -2.54
N ILE A 177 5.84 -14.56 -2.84
CA ILE A 177 6.80 -15.03 -1.81
C ILE A 177 7.10 -13.91 -0.82
N VAL A 178 7.38 -12.68 -1.30
CA VAL A 178 7.60 -11.51 -0.43
C VAL A 178 6.37 -11.21 0.42
N LEU A 179 5.16 -11.25 -0.16
CA LEU A 179 3.91 -11.03 0.58
C LEU A 179 3.68 -12.07 1.68
N ILE A 180 4.02 -13.34 1.43
CA ILE A 180 3.97 -14.40 2.46
C ILE A 180 4.96 -14.09 3.59
N ILE A 181 6.20 -13.71 3.27
CA ILE A 181 7.21 -13.31 4.27
C ILE A 181 6.71 -12.11 5.08
N VAL A 182 6.15 -11.10 4.43
CA VAL A 182 5.54 -9.92 5.06
C VAL A 182 4.40 -10.32 6.01
N THR A 183 3.57 -11.25 5.59
CA THR A 183 2.47 -11.77 6.41
C THR A 183 3.01 -12.46 7.66
N ILE A 184 4.03 -13.30 7.53
CA ILE A 184 4.69 -13.96 8.67
C ILE A 184 5.31 -12.92 9.61
N ILE A 185 6.04 -11.92 9.08
CA ILE A 185 6.64 -10.86 9.89
C ILE A 185 5.56 -10.07 10.65
N SER A 186 4.41 -9.85 10.04
CA SER A 186 3.31 -9.10 10.68
C SER A 186 2.75 -9.80 11.92
N THR A 187 2.86 -11.13 12.04
CA THR A 187 2.44 -11.88 13.23
C THR A 187 3.27 -11.57 14.47
N PHE A 188 4.52 -11.13 14.27
CA PHE A 188 5.42 -10.75 15.37
C PHE A 188 5.10 -9.40 16.02
N TYR A 189 4.21 -8.60 15.43
CA TYR A 189 3.69 -7.41 16.10
C TYR A 189 2.92 -7.76 17.35
N ILE A 190 2.91 -6.83 18.31
CA ILE A 190 2.16 -6.97 19.57
C ILE A 190 1.21 -5.79 19.66
N GLU A 191 -0.06 -6.02 20.02
CA GLU A 191 -1.02 -4.95 20.25
C GLU A 191 -0.65 -4.18 21.52
N PRO A 192 -0.22 -2.92 21.45
CA PRO A 192 0.33 -2.19 22.60
C PRO A 192 -0.72 -1.81 23.65
N ILE A 193 -1.96 -1.70 23.25
CA ILE A 193 -3.10 -1.39 24.10
C ILE A 193 -4.23 -2.31 23.66
N LYS A 194 -4.65 -3.22 24.54
CA LYS A 194 -5.88 -3.98 24.33
C LYS A 194 -7.06 -3.00 24.36
N LYS A 195 -7.44 -2.43 23.22
CA LYS A 195 -8.77 -1.87 23.10
C LYS A 195 -9.76 -2.99 23.36
N LYS A 196 -10.75 -2.79 24.24
CA LYS A 196 -11.93 -3.65 24.24
C LYS A 196 -12.40 -3.72 22.80
N ASN A 197 -12.43 -4.91 22.21
CA ASN A 197 -12.96 -5.10 20.88
C ASN A 197 -14.35 -4.49 20.87
N LYS A 198 -14.53 -3.41 20.14
CA LYS A 198 -15.87 -2.85 19.95
C LYS A 198 -16.65 -3.91 19.16
N GLN A 199 -17.66 -4.49 19.77
CA GLN A 199 -18.59 -5.35 19.04
C GLN A 199 -19.20 -4.54 17.90
N TYR A 200 -19.37 -5.19 16.75
CA TYR A 200 -20.09 -4.56 15.63
C TYR A 200 -21.45 -4.11 16.13
N ASN A 201 -21.68 -2.80 16.08
CA ASN A 201 -22.98 -2.22 16.40
C ASN A 201 -23.31 -1.18 15.33
N ARG A 202 -24.58 -1.03 14.99
CA ARG A 202 -25.06 0.01 14.05
C ARG A 202 -24.63 1.43 14.47
N THR A 203 -24.35 1.63 15.76
CA THR A 203 -23.79 2.88 16.29
C THR A 203 -22.41 3.19 15.72
N LEU A 204 -21.52 2.18 15.54
CA LEU A 204 -20.20 2.38 14.95
C LEU A 204 -20.27 2.94 13.53
N VAL A 205 -21.16 2.39 12.70
CA VAL A 205 -21.36 2.88 11.33
C VAL A 205 -21.82 4.34 11.34
N LYS A 206 -22.81 4.67 12.20
CA LYS A 206 -23.30 6.05 12.34
C LYS A 206 -22.21 7.00 12.85
N GLU A 207 -21.39 6.57 13.82
CA GLU A 207 -20.26 7.34 14.33
C GLU A 207 -19.26 7.65 13.21
N GLN A 208 -18.87 6.65 12.41
CA GLN A 208 -17.94 6.83 11.29
C GLN A 208 -18.50 7.82 10.24
N PHE A 209 -19.78 7.71 9.88
CA PHE A 209 -20.39 8.68 8.98
C PHE A 209 -20.46 10.09 9.57
N LYS A 210 -20.73 10.21 10.86
CA LYS A 210 -20.74 11.50 11.56
C LYS A 210 -19.35 12.13 11.58
N ASP A 211 -18.30 11.33 11.84
CA ASP A 211 -16.93 11.80 11.86
C ASP A 211 -16.47 12.27 10.47
N ILE A 212 -16.79 11.52 9.42
CA ILE A 212 -16.52 11.93 8.03
C ILE A 212 -17.26 13.23 7.70
N ARG A 213 -18.54 13.33 8.04
CA ARG A 213 -19.31 14.55 7.80
C ARG A 213 -18.73 15.75 8.55
N THR A 214 -18.30 15.54 9.77
CA THR A 214 -17.67 16.60 10.60
C THR A 214 -16.34 17.03 10.03
N GLY A 215 -15.48 16.06 9.63
CA GLY A 215 -14.21 16.32 8.97
C GLY A 215 -14.40 17.06 7.64
N PHE A 216 -15.38 16.66 6.82
CA PHE A 216 -15.69 17.32 5.56
C PHE A 216 -16.16 18.77 5.76
N LYS A 217 -17.03 19.01 6.75
CA LYS A 217 -17.43 20.38 7.12
C LYS A 217 -16.26 21.23 7.58
N PHE A 218 -15.32 20.65 8.32
CA PHE A 218 -14.12 21.34 8.76
C PHE A 218 -13.21 21.73 7.58
N ILE A 219 -13.02 20.81 6.62
CA ILE A 219 -12.23 21.06 5.41
C ILE A 219 -12.86 22.19 4.59
N ILE A 220 -14.20 22.17 4.36
CA ILE A 220 -14.90 23.20 3.58
C ILE A 220 -14.77 24.58 4.22
N LYS A 221 -14.76 24.66 5.55
CA LYS A 221 -14.66 25.93 6.28
C LYS A 221 -13.23 26.52 6.26
N SER A 222 -12.21 25.71 6.00
CA SER A 222 -10.83 26.14 6.04
C SER A 222 -10.27 26.35 4.62
N GLU A 223 -10.11 27.59 4.20
CA GLU A 223 -9.52 27.98 2.91
C GLU A 223 -8.14 27.35 2.69
N ARG A 224 -7.30 27.39 3.74
CA ARG A 224 -5.95 26.84 3.70
C ARG A 224 -5.94 25.33 3.50
N LEU A 225 -6.86 24.58 4.16
CA LEU A 225 -6.98 23.14 3.99
C LEU A 225 -7.52 22.78 2.62
N LYS A 226 -8.51 23.51 2.10
CA LYS A 226 -9.02 23.33 0.75
C LYS A 226 -7.91 23.48 -0.30
N ALA A 227 -7.17 24.59 -0.23
CA ALA A 227 -6.07 24.84 -1.14
C ALA A 227 -5.00 23.75 -1.11
N LEU A 228 -4.63 23.30 0.09
CA LEU A 228 -3.62 22.26 0.29
C LEU A 228 -4.10 20.89 -0.23
N ILE A 229 -5.36 20.53 0.01
CA ILE A 229 -5.95 19.28 -0.49
C ILE A 229 -6.06 19.33 -2.01
N LEU A 230 -6.54 20.43 -2.58
CA LEU A 230 -6.63 20.58 -4.04
C LEU A 230 -5.26 20.51 -4.71
N ALA A 231 -4.28 21.25 -4.21
CA ALA A 231 -2.93 21.22 -4.76
C ALA A 231 -2.30 19.81 -4.66
N SER A 232 -2.41 19.15 -3.51
CA SER A 232 -1.86 17.80 -3.33
C SER A 232 -2.59 16.75 -4.18
N SER A 233 -3.91 16.86 -4.34
CA SER A 233 -4.69 15.94 -5.18
C SER A 233 -4.38 16.12 -6.67
N LEU A 234 -4.23 17.36 -7.16
CA LEU A 234 -3.82 17.63 -8.52
C LEU A 234 -2.42 17.07 -8.82
N LEU A 235 -1.44 17.35 -7.96
CA LEU A 235 -0.09 16.81 -8.12
C LEU A 235 -0.08 15.27 -8.08
N SER A 236 -0.82 14.67 -7.16
CA SER A 236 -0.93 13.19 -7.06
C SER A 236 -1.61 12.59 -8.28
N SER A 237 -2.63 13.25 -8.84
CA SER A 237 -3.31 12.80 -10.07
C SER A 237 -2.40 12.85 -11.29
N ILE A 238 -1.68 13.94 -11.49
CA ILE A 238 -0.70 14.09 -12.58
C ILE A 238 0.39 13.00 -12.45
N PHE A 239 0.90 12.79 -11.25
CA PHE A 239 1.91 11.77 -10.99
C PHE A 239 1.37 10.36 -11.26
N SER A 240 0.16 10.04 -10.80
CA SER A 240 -0.49 8.75 -11.04
C SER A 240 -0.74 8.48 -12.53
N ILE A 241 -1.24 9.46 -13.27
CA ILE A 241 -1.42 9.37 -14.72
C ILE A 241 -0.07 9.09 -15.39
N SER A 242 0.96 9.86 -15.05
CA SER A 242 2.32 9.69 -15.62
C SER A 242 2.88 8.30 -15.35
N LEU A 243 2.65 7.71 -14.15
CA LEU A 243 3.09 6.36 -13.84
C LEU A 243 2.34 5.30 -14.66
N ASN A 244 1.03 5.42 -14.81
CA ASN A 244 0.21 4.44 -15.53
C ASN A 244 0.53 4.41 -17.02
N TYR A 245 0.70 5.57 -17.64
CA TYR A 245 0.98 5.68 -19.08
C TYR A 245 2.46 5.48 -19.45
N ARG A 246 3.39 5.68 -18.52
CA ARG A 246 4.81 5.57 -18.80
C ARG A 246 5.18 4.21 -19.39
N THR A 247 4.72 3.14 -18.82
CA THR A 247 5.05 1.77 -19.27
C THR A 247 4.49 1.51 -20.68
N SER A 248 3.29 2.01 -20.96
CA SER A 248 2.70 1.97 -22.30
C SER A 248 3.55 2.73 -23.33
N LEU A 249 3.89 3.99 -23.03
CA LEU A 249 4.72 4.83 -23.92
C LEU A 249 6.11 4.24 -24.17
N LEU A 250 6.76 3.68 -23.13
CA LEU A 250 8.08 3.04 -23.28
C LEU A 250 7.99 1.78 -24.15
N LYS A 251 6.85 1.10 -24.15
CA LYS A 251 6.62 -0.06 -25.01
C LYS A 251 6.39 0.37 -26.47
N ASP A 252 5.64 1.44 -26.70
CA ASP A 252 5.32 1.93 -28.06
C ASP A 252 6.59 2.33 -28.84
N ILE A 253 7.66 2.71 -28.14
CA ILE A 253 8.99 2.95 -28.73
C ILE A 253 9.87 1.66 -28.76
N ASN A 254 9.26 0.47 -28.67
CA ASN A 254 9.89 -0.85 -28.77
C ASN A 254 11.01 -1.14 -27.76
N LEU A 255 10.96 -0.55 -26.54
CA LEU A 255 11.91 -0.86 -25.49
C LEU A 255 11.64 -2.24 -24.88
N SER A 256 12.72 -2.98 -24.61
CA SER A 256 12.64 -4.27 -23.93
C SER A 256 12.13 -4.12 -22.48
N SER A 257 11.50 -5.17 -21.95
CA SER A 257 11.03 -5.20 -20.56
C SER A 257 12.15 -4.98 -19.55
N SER A 258 13.38 -5.44 -19.84
CA SER A 258 14.57 -5.19 -19.03
C SER A 258 14.93 -3.70 -18.99
N THR A 259 14.90 -3.02 -20.14
CA THR A 259 15.18 -1.56 -20.24
C THR A 259 14.12 -0.76 -19.47
N ILE A 260 12.84 -1.14 -19.58
CA ILE A 260 11.74 -0.53 -18.82
C ILE A 260 11.97 -0.69 -17.31
N GLY A 261 12.44 -1.88 -16.88
CA GLY A 261 12.83 -2.15 -15.49
C GLY A 261 13.96 -1.22 -14.99
N ILE A 262 15.00 -1.02 -15.81
CA ILE A 262 16.14 -0.13 -15.48
C ILE A 262 15.67 1.33 -15.36
N ILE A 263 14.87 1.82 -16.31
CA ILE A 263 14.32 3.18 -16.25
C ILE A 263 13.47 3.36 -14.98
N GLY A 264 12.64 2.39 -14.66
CA GLY A 264 11.84 2.39 -13.43
C GLY A 264 12.69 2.41 -12.17
N ALA A 265 13.81 1.69 -12.17
CA ALA A 265 14.76 1.66 -11.05
C ALA A 265 15.48 3.01 -10.87
N LEU A 266 15.96 3.63 -11.94
CA LEU A 266 16.61 4.94 -11.91
C LEU A 266 15.70 6.01 -11.30
N LEU A 267 14.43 6.08 -11.73
CA LEU A 267 13.45 7.01 -11.19
C LEU A 267 13.17 6.76 -9.70
N THR A 268 13.13 5.48 -9.29
CA THR A 268 12.93 5.13 -7.88
C THR A 268 14.16 5.46 -7.03
N PHE A 269 15.35 5.32 -7.59
CA PHE A 269 16.62 5.67 -6.92
C PHE A 269 16.72 7.19 -6.69
N VAL A 270 16.34 8.00 -7.67
CA VAL A 270 16.23 9.46 -7.49
C VAL A 270 15.25 9.81 -6.36
N SER A 271 14.11 9.13 -6.29
CA SER A 271 13.15 9.29 -5.20
C SER A 271 13.73 8.90 -3.83
N ALA A 272 14.59 7.87 -3.78
CA ALA A 272 15.29 7.46 -2.55
C ALA A 272 16.25 8.55 -2.04
N ILE A 273 16.95 9.23 -2.93
CA ILE A 273 17.86 10.34 -2.61
C ILE A 273 17.04 11.54 -2.09
N ALA A 274 15.98 11.90 -2.80
CA ALA A 274 15.11 13.01 -2.42
C ALA A 274 14.43 12.81 -1.06
N SER A 275 14.09 11.58 -0.70
CA SER A 275 13.44 11.25 0.58
C SER A 275 14.35 11.31 1.81
N LYS A 276 15.67 11.47 1.62
CA LYS A 276 16.64 11.61 2.73
C LYS A 276 16.81 13.04 3.22
N LYS A 277 16.38 14.02 2.44
CA LYS A 277 16.35 15.44 2.82
C LYS A 277 15.03 15.79 3.52
#